data_1a4946b78b3cf5c83170d773e23fdf5c
#
_entry.id   1a4946b78b3cf5c83170d773e23fdf5c
#
_cell.length_a   1.000
_cell.length_b   1.000
_cell.length_c   1.000
_cell.angle_alpha   90.00
_cell.angle_beta   90.00
_cell.angle_gamma   90.00
#
_symmetry.space_group_name_H-M   'P 1'
#
loop_
_entity.id
_entity.type
_entity.pdbx_description
1 polymer ?
#
loop_
_entity_poly.entity_id
_entity_poly.type
_entity_poly.pdbx_seq_one_letter_code
_entity_poly.pdbx_strand_id
1 'polypeptide(L)'
;IELGEIEARVLEHPQVQEASVQVVDGKHLVGYLVLLAPSETWRESLGAHLLAHLPDYMVPAQWVLLAQMPLSPNGKLDRKALPKPDAHAQERVYQAPQTQLEQRLATIWAEVLEVERVGLNDNFFELGGHSLLVLRLKERIRKATGTALSVSQLMLNPTIAGQVACLGGETRHSLIVKLNSQTQGTPLFLFHPSFGSVHCYKAIGLALREQRPVLGVISRALVEEGSDVPNWQSMVDDYTAQLLDAVPEGPYRLAGWSLGGNLAMEVAYALEQAGRVVEVVGWIDASPPYWLKDYWDTAVMTDDSEAPVNQRRVELLQVMFAQSSQLIQDAWLQSQAVADDEVQQWQVFSTWAENALGETYLEVKASLLEGDEAQISWELDRALGQSLKDADFKPIQAPINCWWAAASRAGQHRQLIEASMAQVMGRPCIEQSVLIDSTHDRIIDNAAFVQSFADAMK
;
A
#
# COMPACT_ATOMS: atom_id res chain seq x y z
N ILE A 1 7.80 -18.80 -11.20
CA ILE A 1 7.75 -18.89 -9.73
C ILE A 1 8.58 -20.08 -9.30
N GLU A 2 9.59 -19.87 -8.49
CA GLU A 2 10.42 -20.91 -7.88
C GLU A 2 9.79 -21.38 -6.55
N LEU A 3 9.14 -22.55 -6.57
CA LEU A 3 8.47 -23.08 -5.38
C LEU A 3 9.45 -23.31 -4.21
N GLY A 4 10.71 -23.67 -4.52
CA GLY A 4 11.75 -23.86 -3.52
C GLY A 4 12.13 -22.58 -2.78
N GLU A 5 12.06 -21.42 -3.42
CA GLU A 5 12.27 -20.12 -2.77
C GLU A 5 11.16 -19.83 -1.76
N ILE A 6 9.90 -20.09 -2.14
CA ILE A 6 8.75 -19.92 -1.25
C ILE A 6 8.88 -20.86 -0.05
N GLU A 7 9.17 -22.15 -0.29
CA GLU A 7 9.36 -23.15 0.77
C GLU A 7 10.49 -22.74 1.73
N ALA A 8 11.61 -22.22 1.23
CA ALA A 8 12.71 -21.73 2.05
C ALA A 8 12.27 -20.58 2.96
N ARG A 9 11.54 -19.59 2.44
CA ARG A 9 11.04 -18.48 3.24
C ARG A 9 9.98 -18.90 4.26
N VAL A 10 9.13 -19.86 3.91
CA VAL A 10 8.16 -20.44 4.84
C VAL A 10 8.88 -21.12 6.03
N LEU A 11 9.95 -21.86 5.77
CA LEU A 11 10.74 -22.57 6.79
C LEU A 11 11.54 -21.63 7.70
N GLU A 12 11.80 -20.39 7.30
CA GLU A 12 12.42 -19.38 8.16
C GLU A 12 11.46 -18.87 9.27
N HIS A 13 10.15 -19.12 9.12
CA HIS A 13 9.18 -18.69 10.12
C HIS A 13 9.27 -19.54 11.40
N PRO A 14 9.39 -18.93 12.60
CA PRO A 14 9.71 -19.64 13.85
C PRO A 14 8.66 -20.67 14.30
N GLN A 15 7.44 -20.60 13.81
CA GLN A 15 6.36 -21.55 14.12
C GLN A 15 6.28 -22.72 13.13
N VAL A 16 7.02 -22.69 12.01
CA VAL A 16 6.95 -23.71 10.97
C VAL A 16 8.02 -24.78 11.21
N GLN A 17 7.59 -26.02 11.27
CA GLN A 17 8.47 -27.20 11.38
C GLN A 17 8.79 -27.78 10.01
N GLU A 18 7.77 -27.97 9.17
CA GLU A 18 7.91 -28.49 7.82
C GLU A 18 6.98 -27.72 6.88
N ALA A 19 7.43 -27.54 5.64
CA ALA A 19 6.65 -26.84 4.63
C ALA A 19 6.81 -27.52 3.26
N SER A 20 5.75 -27.51 2.47
CA SER A 20 5.79 -27.76 1.02
C SER A 20 4.81 -26.87 0.30
N VAL A 21 5.21 -26.34 -0.85
CA VAL A 21 4.36 -25.52 -1.71
C VAL A 21 4.12 -26.24 -3.02
N GLN A 22 2.87 -26.28 -3.45
CA GLN A 22 2.46 -26.94 -4.69
C GLN A 22 1.66 -25.98 -5.56
N VAL A 23 1.78 -26.15 -6.87
CA VAL A 23 0.84 -25.56 -7.82
C VAL A 23 -0.31 -26.54 -8.00
N VAL A 24 -1.50 -26.15 -7.59
CA VAL A 24 -2.72 -26.95 -7.75
C VAL A 24 -3.50 -26.42 -8.95
N ASP A 25 -4.01 -27.34 -9.79
CA ASP A 25 -4.74 -27.05 -11.02
C ASP A 25 -3.98 -26.15 -12.02
N GLY A 26 -2.63 -26.15 -11.91
CA GLY A 26 -1.73 -25.38 -12.78
C GLY A 26 -1.71 -23.86 -12.54
N LYS A 27 -2.39 -23.36 -11.51
CA LYS A 27 -2.64 -21.92 -11.32
C LYS A 27 -2.52 -21.43 -9.88
N HIS A 28 -2.92 -22.21 -8.90
CA HIS A 28 -2.99 -21.76 -7.50
C HIS A 28 -1.83 -22.30 -6.67
N LEU A 29 -1.17 -21.40 -5.94
CA LEU A 29 -0.17 -21.79 -4.95
C LEU A 29 -0.88 -22.23 -3.67
N VAL A 30 -0.59 -23.44 -3.22
CA VAL A 30 -1.09 -24.02 -1.97
C VAL A 30 0.08 -24.40 -1.09
N GLY A 31 0.13 -23.87 0.12
CA GLY A 31 1.13 -24.22 1.11
C GLY A 31 0.63 -25.31 2.06
N TYR A 32 1.44 -26.33 2.28
CA TYR A 32 1.21 -27.39 3.26
C TYR A 32 2.20 -27.20 4.40
N LEU A 33 1.71 -27.21 5.64
CA LEU A 33 2.51 -26.87 6.82
C LEU A 33 2.35 -27.89 7.94
N VAL A 34 3.46 -28.18 8.61
CA VAL A 34 3.47 -28.73 9.96
C VAL A 34 3.98 -27.62 10.88
N LEU A 35 3.20 -27.27 11.90
CA LEU A 35 3.56 -26.22 12.85
C LEU A 35 4.09 -26.83 14.14
N LEU A 36 5.09 -26.18 14.75
CA LEU A 36 5.63 -26.55 16.07
C LEU A 36 4.58 -26.38 17.18
N ALA A 37 3.87 -25.26 17.15
CA ALA A 37 2.77 -24.96 18.07
C ALA A 37 1.74 -24.10 17.32
N PRO A 38 0.59 -24.67 16.92
CA PRO A 38 -0.45 -23.90 16.27
C PRO A 38 -1.01 -22.83 17.20
N SER A 39 -0.98 -21.56 16.79
CA SER A 39 -1.66 -20.43 17.42
C SER A 39 -2.82 -19.98 16.55
N GLU A 40 -3.80 -19.30 17.09
CA GLU A 40 -4.92 -18.77 16.27
C GLU A 40 -4.43 -17.76 15.22
N THR A 41 -3.30 -17.10 15.44
CA THR A 41 -2.73 -16.03 14.60
C THR A 41 -1.62 -16.49 13.64
N TRP A 42 -1.33 -17.80 13.57
CA TRP A 42 -0.22 -18.30 12.74
C TRP A 42 -0.32 -17.89 11.25
N ARG A 43 -1.53 -17.87 10.69
CA ARG A 43 -1.75 -17.51 9.26
C ARG A 43 -1.34 -16.06 8.98
N GLU A 44 -1.73 -15.16 9.86
CA GLU A 44 -1.40 -13.74 9.76
C GLU A 44 0.09 -13.50 9.95
N SER A 45 0.69 -14.19 10.94
CA SER A 45 2.13 -14.10 11.21
C SER A 45 2.97 -14.62 10.04
N LEU A 46 2.61 -15.78 9.50
CA LEU A 46 3.28 -16.35 8.32
C LEU A 46 3.06 -15.48 7.08
N GLY A 47 1.85 -14.99 6.86
CA GLY A 47 1.55 -14.08 5.75
C GLY A 47 2.40 -12.80 5.80
N ALA A 48 2.52 -12.18 6.98
CA ALA A 48 3.36 -11.02 7.20
C ALA A 48 4.85 -11.32 6.93
N HIS A 49 5.34 -12.47 7.43
CA HIS A 49 6.72 -12.91 7.20
C HIS A 49 7.01 -13.09 5.70
N LEU A 50 6.11 -13.75 4.97
CA LEU A 50 6.31 -13.99 3.54
C LEU A 50 6.23 -12.71 2.71
N LEU A 51 5.28 -11.82 3.00
CA LEU A 51 5.14 -10.54 2.32
C LEU A 51 6.32 -9.59 2.54
N ALA A 52 7.09 -9.78 3.63
CA ALA A 52 8.33 -9.03 3.86
C ALA A 52 9.49 -9.51 2.97
N HIS A 53 9.41 -10.72 2.39
CA HIS A 53 10.53 -11.35 1.68
C HIS A 53 10.18 -11.80 0.24
N LEU A 54 8.90 -11.88 -0.10
CA LEU A 54 8.42 -12.36 -1.39
C LEU A 54 7.39 -11.38 -1.96
N PRO A 55 7.32 -11.25 -3.29
CA PRO A 55 6.20 -10.59 -3.96
C PRO A 55 4.86 -11.23 -3.57
N ASP A 56 3.79 -10.44 -3.52
CA ASP A 56 2.47 -10.89 -3.10
C ASP A 56 1.92 -12.08 -3.90
N TYR A 57 2.18 -12.11 -5.21
CA TYR A 57 1.78 -13.22 -6.09
C TYR A 57 2.56 -14.53 -5.86
N MET A 58 3.64 -14.52 -5.09
CA MET A 58 4.39 -15.71 -4.64
C MET A 58 3.92 -16.21 -3.27
N VAL A 59 3.09 -15.48 -2.57
CA VAL A 59 2.55 -15.90 -1.28
C VAL A 59 1.36 -16.84 -1.50
N PRO A 60 1.41 -18.11 -1.03
CA PRO A 60 0.29 -19.01 -1.16
C PRO A 60 -0.98 -18.46 -0.52
N ALA A 61 -2.07 -18.37 -1.31
CA ALA A 61 -3.36 -17.90 -0.83
C ALA A 61 -4.08 -18.94 0.06
N GLN A 62 -3.76 -20.21 -0.12
CA GLN A 62 -4.35 -21.31 0.63
C GLN A 62 -3.29 -22.09 1.40
N TRP A 63 -3.61 -22.42 2.65
CA TRP A 63 -2.73 -23.13 3.56
C TRP A 63 -3.45 -24.32 4.17
N VAL A 64 -2.83 -25.51 4.08
CA VAL A 64 -3.32 -26.76 4.65
C VAL A 64 -2.40 -27.15 5.80
N LEU A 65 -2.97 -27.22 7.01
CA LEU A 65 -2.23 -27.74 8.18
C LEU A 65 -2.28 -29.26 8.19
N LEU A 66 -1.11 -29.85 8.40
CA LEU A 66 -0.94 -31.28 8.53
C LEU A 66 -0.36 -31.61 9.90
N ALA A 67 -0.76 -32.74 10.46
CA ALA A 67 -0.13 -33.27 11.67
C ALA A 67 1.31 -33.73 11.39
N GLN A 68 1.55 -34.23 10.17
CA GLN A 68 2.86 -34.64 9.66
C GLN A 68 2.83 -34.64 8.12
N MET A 69 3.98 -34.40 7.49
CA MET A 69 4.08 -34.54 6.02
C MET A 69 3.97 -36.00 5.61
N PRO A 70 3.21 -36.32 4.54
CA PRO A 70 3.15 -37.68 4.01
C PRO A 70 4.48 -38.05 3.36
N LEU A 71 5.03 -39.19 3.75
CA LEU A 71 6.30 -39.68 3.24
C LEU A 71 6.10 -40.94 2.38
N SER A 72 6.84 -41.01 1.30
CA SER A 72 6.96 -42.22 0.48
C SER A 72 7.75 -43.32 1.24
N PRO A 73 7.71 -44.59 0.80
CA PRO A 73 8.49 -45.68 1.41
C PRO A 73 9.99 -45.40 1.51
N ASN A 74 10.51 -44.52 0.69
CA ASN A 74 11.92 -44.11 0.69
C ASN A 74 12.20 -42.88 1.58
N GLY A 75 11.25 -42.46 2.42
CA GLY A 75 11.39 -41.31 3.34
C GLY A 75 11.36 -39.92 2.69
N LYS A 76 11.00 -39.82 1.41
CA LYS A 76 10.82 -38.52 0.72
C LYS A 76 9.36 -38.09 0.77
N LEU A 77 9.12 -36.79 0.70
CA LEU A 77 7.76 -36.23 0.63
C LEU A 77 6.94 -36.88 -0.53
N ASP A 78 5.81 -37.47 -0.17
CA ASP A 78 4.85 -37.98 -1.16
C ASP A 78 3.86 -36.89 -1.54
N ARG A 79 4.21 -36.13 -2.58
CA ARG A 79 3.38 -35.03 -3.08
C ARG A 79 1.99 -35.48 -3.57
N LYS A 80 1.84 -36.76 -3.96
CA LYS A 80 0.56 -37.30 -4.42
C LYS A 80 -0.39 -37.63 -3.27
N ALA A 81 0.17 -37.88 -2.09
CA ALA A 81 -0.59 -38.14 -0.88
C ALA A 81 -0.96 -36.86 -0.11
N LEU A 82 -0.53 -35.69 -0.56
CA LEU A 82 -1.00 -34.41 0.01
C LEU A 82 -2.49 -34.25 -0.22
N PRO A 83 -3.28 -33.89 0.82
CA PRO A 83 -4.71 -33.71 0.66
C PRO A 83 -5.00 -32.55 -0.29
N LYS A 84 -6.08 -32.67 -1.07
CA LYS A 84 -6.55 -31.52 -1.83
C LYS A 84 -6.96 -30.42 -0.85
N PRO A 85 -6.63 -29.15 -1.13
CA PRO A 85 -7.11 -28.06 -0.30
C PRO A 85 -8.62 -28.09 -0.28
N ASP A 86 -9.20 -28.25 0.92
CA ASP A 86 -10.65 -28.16 1.08
C ASP A 86 -11.08 -26.71 0.81
N ALA A 87 -11.86 -26.51 -0.22
CA ALA A 87 -12.49 -25.22 -0.51
C ALA A 87 -13.39 -24.72 0.65
N HIS A 88 -13.60 -25.56 1.66
CA HIS A 88 -14.48 -25.32 2.79
C HIS A 88 -13.77 -25.26 4.16
N ALA A 89 -12.45 -25.25 4.22
CA ALA A 89 -11.70 -25.27 5.50
C ALA A 89 -11.78 -23.95 6.30
N GLN A 90 -12.54 -22.97 5.84
CA GLN A 90 -13.04 -21.88 6.66
C GLN A 90 -14.55 -22.01 6.74
N GLU A 91 -15.07 -22.34 7.92
CA GLU A 91 -16.50 -22.19 8.27
C GLU A 91 -16.86 -20.69 8.31
N ARG A 92 -16.68 -19.98 7.21
CA ARG A 92 -17.33 -18.70 7.00
C ARG A 92 -18.75 -18.98 6.57
N VAL A 93 -19.70 -18.41 7.29
CA VAL A 93 -21.12 -18.49 6.92
C VAL A 93 -21.25 -17.89 5.52
N TYR A 94 -21.33 -18.76 4.50
CA TYR A 94 -21.55 -18.31 3.12
C TYR A 94 -22.84 -17.49 3.07
N GLN A 95 -22.70 -16.23 2.73
CA GLN A 95 -23.83 -15.34 2.47
C GLN A 95 -23.99 -15.16 0.97
N ALA A 96 -25.10 -15.69 0.43
CA ALA A 96 -25.36 -15.61 -0.99
C ALA A 96 -25.65 -14.15 -1.40
N PRO A 97 -25.14 -13.69 -2.56
CA PRO A 97 -25.53 -12.43 -3.17
C PRO A 97 -27.03 -12.39 -3.44
N GLN A 98 -27.71 -11.33 -3.01
CA GLN A 98 -29.18 -11.22 -3.05
C GLN A 98 -29.65 -10.34 -4.20
N THR A 99 -29.03 -9.17 -4.39
CA THR A 99 -29.41 -8.21 -5.41
C THR A 99 -28.82 -8.57 -6.78
N GLN A 100 -29.40 -8.03 -7.84
CA GLN A 100 -28.90 -8.25 -9.20
C GLN A 100 -27.46 -7.76 -9.39
N LEU A 101 -27.09 -6.64 -8.75
CA LEU A 101 -25.74 -6.12 -8.78
C LEU A 101 -24.75 -7.00 -8.02
N GLU A 102 -25.10 -7.45 -6.82
CA GLU A 102 -24.30 -8.41 -6.05
C GLU A 102 -24.05 -9.70 -6.82
N GLN A 103 -25.08 -10.29 -7.44
CA GLN A 103 -24.98 -11.51 -8.23
C GLN A 103 -24.07 -11.31 -9.45
N ARG A 104 -24.16 -10.13 -10.10
CA ARG A 104 -23.30 -9.79 -11.23
C ARG A 104 -21.84 -9.67 -10.80
N LEU A 105 -21.57 -8.98 -9.69
CA LEU A 105 -20.20 -8.88 -9.15
C LEU A 105 -19.67 -10.24 -8.71
N ALA A 106 -20.49 -11.09 -8.06
CA ALA A 106 -20.08 -12.44 -7.68
C ALA A 106 -19.69 -13.30 -8.89
N THR A 107 -20.40 -13.17 -9.99
CA THR A 107 -20.05 -13.85 -11.25
C THR A 107 -18.73 -13.35 -11.79
N ILE A 108 -18.51 -12.02 -11.82
CA ILE A 108 -17.25 -11.42 -12.29
C ILE A 108 -16.08 -11.87 -11.41
N TRP A 109 -16.26 -11.89 -10.09
CA TRP A 109 -15.24 -12.36 -9.17
C TRP A 109 -14.91 -13.83 -9.37
N ALA A 110 -15.93 -14.69 -9.49
CA ALA A 110 -15.75 -16.13 -9.72
C ALA A 110 -14.94 -16.39 -11.01
N GLU A 111 -15.21 -15.62 -12.07
CA GLU A 111 -14.45 -15.70 -13.32
C GLU A 111 -13.01 -15.18 -13.20
N VAL A 112 -12.79 -14.06 -12.46
CA VAL A 112 -11.45 -13.46 -12.31
C VAL A 112 -10.57 -14.32 -11.39
N LEU A 113 -11.16 -14.86 -10.32
CA LEU A 113 -10.47 -15.70 -9.34
C LEU A 113 -10.44 -17.18 -9.74
N GLU A 114 -11.21 -17.56 -10.79
CA GLU A 114 -11.36 -18.95 -11.25
C GLU A 114 -11.86 -19.89 -10.13
N VAL A 115 -12.80 -19.41 -9.31
CA VAL A 115 -13.45 -20.17 -8.23
C VAL A 115 -14.89 -20.50 -8.58
N GLU A 116 -15.45 -21.56 -7.98
CA GLU A 116 -16.82 -22.03 -8.27
C GLU A 116 -17.90 -21.04 -7.85
N ARG A 117 -17.71 -20.37 -6.69
CA ARG A 117 -18.66 -19.42 -6.15
C ARG A 117 -17.98 -18.41 -5.22
N VAL A 118 -18.62 -17.25 -5.04
CA VAL A 118 -18.17 -16.18 -4.15
C VAL A 118 -19.34 -15.71 -3.30
N GLY A 119 -19.14 -15.59 -1.99
CA GLY A 119 -20.10 -15.05 -1.03
C GLY A 119 -20.02 -13.52 -0.94
N LEU A 120 -21.09 -12.90 -0.43
CA LEU A 120 -21.23 -11.45 -0.31
C LEU A 120 -20.08 -10.79 0.49
N ASN A 121 -19.62 -11.47 1.55
CA ASN A 121 -18.60 -10.98 2.49
C ASN A 121 -17.25 -11.70 2.34
N ASP A 122 -17.07 -12.50 1.29
CA ASP A 122 -15.77 -13.10 1.00
C ASP A 122 -14.76 -12.02 0.65
N ASN A 123 -13.53 -12.18 1.13
CA ASN A 123 -12.45 -11.25 0.83
C ASN A 123 -11.72 -11.67 -0.44
N PHE A 124 -11.61 -10.77 -1.41
CA PHE A 124 -10.96 -11.00 -2.71
C PHE A 124 -9.56 -11.58 -2.58
N PHE A 125 -8.76 -11.00 -1.69
CA PHE A 125 -7.36 -11.41 -1.50
C PHE A 125 -7.23 -12.77 -0.81
N GLU A 126 -8.15 -13.10 0.09
CA GLU A 126 -8.18 -14.40 0.75
C GLU A 126 -8.65 -15.54 -0.18
N LEU A 127 -9.42 -15.19 -1.22
CA LEU A 127 -9.81 -16.12 -2.27
C LEU A 127 -8.73 -16.31 -3.35
N GLY A 128 -7.55 -15.69 -3.19
CA GLY A 128 -6.44 -15.82 -4.13
C GLY A 128 -6.26 -14.60 -5.04
N GLY A 129 -7.02 -13.54 -4.80
CA GLY A 129 -6.84 -12.27 -5.50
C GLY A 129 -5.50 -11.62 -5.17
N HIS A 130 -4.91 -10.94 -6.13
CA HIS A 130 -3.68 -10.17 -6.00
C HIS A 130 -3.76 -8.92 -6.87
N SER A 131 -2.76 -8.02 -6.77
CA SER A 131 -2.79 -6.71 -7.42
C SER A 131 -3.11 -6.77 -8.92
N LEU A 132 -2.56 -7.73 -9.66
CA LEU A 132 -2.83 -7.89 -11.09
C LEU A 132 -4.29 -8.32 -11.36
N LEU A 133 -4.86 -9.19 -10.51
CA LEU A 133 -6.27 -9.58 -10.65
C LEU A 133 -7.22 -8.45 -10.28
N VAL A 134 -6.82 -7.50 -9.42
CA VAL A 134 -7.59 -6.27 -9.15
C VAL A 134 -7.76 -5.45 -10.42
N LEU A 135 -6.72 -5.33 -11.26
CA LEU A 135 -6.81 -4.61 -12.54
C LEU A 135 -7.81 -5.26 -13.51
N ARG A 136 -7.79 -6.60 -13.60
CA ARG A 136 -8.79 -7.36 -14.38
C ARG A 136 -10.20 -7.18 -13.83
N LEU A 137 -10.33 -7.21 -12.50
CA LEU A 137 -11.60 -7.02 -11.82
C LEU A 137 -12.17 -5.64 -12.12
N LYS A 138 -11.35 -4.56 -12.02
CA LYS A 138 -11.72 -3.18 -12.38
C LYS A 138 -12.34 -3.10 -13.76
N GLU A 139 -11.63 -3.60 -14.77
CA GLU A 139 -12.07 -3.51 -16.16
C GLU A 139 -13.36 -4.31 -16.41
N ARG A 140 -13.50 -5.50 -15.79
CA ARG A 140 -14.72 -6.29 -15.93
C ARG A 140 -15.92 -5.66 -15.22
N ILE A 141 -15.74 -5.07 -14.05
CA ILE A 141 -16.79 -4.31 -13.36
C ILE A 141 -17.22 -3.13 -14.23
N ARG A 142 -16.28 -2.33 -14.76
CA ARG A 142 -16.57 -1.19 -15.65
C ARG A 142 -17.40 -1.62 -16.85
N LYS A 143 -17.02 -2.71 -17.53
CA LYS A 143 -17.77 -3.23 -18.69
C LYS A 143 -19.17 -3.71 -18.32
N ALA A 144 -19.34 -4.29 -17.14
CA ALA A 144 -20.61 -4.87 -16.74
C ALA A 144 -21.59 -3.86 -16.14
N THR A 145 -21.10 -2.83 -15.44
CA THR A 145 -21.93 -1.86 -14.71
C THR A 145 -22.03 -0.50 -15.39
N GLY A 146 -21.10 -0.18 -16.31
CA GLY A 146 -20.93 1.14 -16.88
C GLY A 146 -20.21 2.14 -15.95
N THR A 147 -19.92 1.75 -14.71
CA THR A 147 -19.26 2.57 -13.69
C THR A 147 -17.88 1.99 -13.38
N ALA A 148 -16.86 2.82 -13.37
CA ALA A 148 -15.51 2.42 -12.97
C ALA A 148 -15.38 2.51 -11.45
N LEU A 149 -14.80 1.47 -10.82
CA LEU A 149 -14.24 1.57 -9.48
C LEU A 149 -12.75 1.79 -9.61
N SER A 150 -12.18 2.67 -8.80
CA SER A 150 -10.73 2.86 -8.74
C SER A 150 -10.02 1.62 -8.17
N VAL A 151 -8.73 1.45 -8.49
CA VAL A 151 -7.92 0.39 -7.87
C VAL A 151 -7.94 0.54 -6.35
N SER A 152 -7.83 1.77 -5.87
CA SER A 152 -7.90 2.09 -4.45
C SER A 152 -9.24 1.67 -3.84
N GLN A 153 -10.37 1.96 -4.49
CA GLN A 153 -11.69 1.53 -4.02
C GLN A 153 -11.82 0.01 -3.95
N LEU A 154 -11.31 -0.72 -4.94
CA LEU A 154 -11.34 -2.19 -4.97
C LEU A 154 -10.47 -2.79 -3.86
N MET A 155 -9.28 -2.25 -3.64
CA MET A 155 -8.37 -2.74 -2.59
C MET A 155 -8.89 -2.43 -1.18
N LEU A 156 -9.54 -1.29 -0.99
CA LEU A 156 -10.12 -0.87 0.29
C LEU A 156 -11.45 -1.57 0.59
N ASN A 157 -12.17 -1.99 -0.44
CA ASN A 157 -13.44 -2.71 -0.34
C ASN A 157 -13.29 -4.12 -0.94
N PRO A 158 -12.53 -5.00 -0.27
CA PRO A 158 -12.18 -6.30 -0.81
C PRO A 158 -13.32 -7.33 -0.67
N THR A 159 -14.57 -6.88 -0.57
CA THR A 159 -15.78 -7.72 -0.51
C THR A 159 -16.79 -7.25 -1.54
N ILE A 160 -17.66 -8.16 -2.00
CA ILE A 160 -18.77 -7.79 -2.90
C ILE A 160 -19.67 -6.75 -2.26
N ALA A 161 -20.01 -6.91 -0.97
CA ALA A 161 -20.82 -5.93 -0.24
C ALA A 161 -20.21 -4.52 -0.28
N GLY A 162 -18.91 -4.39 -0.03
CA GLY A 162 -18.20 -3.11 -0.07
C GLY A 162 -18.20 -2.50 -1.46
N GLN A 163 -17.96 -3.30 -2.50
CA GLN A 163 -17.94 -2.83 -3.89
C GLN A 163 -19.32 -2.38 -4.38
N VAL A 164 -20.38 -3.08 -3.97
CA VAL A 164 -21.75 -2.66 -4.27
C VAL A 164 -22.08 -1.32 -3.61
N ALA A 165 -21.67 -1.10 -2.37
CA ALA A 165 -21.84 0.19 -1.70
C ALA A 165 -21.13 1.33 -2.46
N CYS A 166 -19.92 1.09 -2.96
CA CYS A 166 -19.19 2.06 -3.79
C CYS A 166 -19.93 2.37 -5.12
N LEU A 167 -20.50 1.36 -5.78
CA LEU A 167 -21.22 1.52 -7.04
C LEU A 167 -22.60 2.18 -6.87
N GLY A 168 -23.20 2.04 -5.68
CA GLY A 168 -24.53 2.60 -5.38
C GLY A 168 -24.58 4.11 -5.16
N GLY A 169 -23.45 4.79 -5.05
CA GLY A 169 -23.36 6.24 -4.89
C GLY A 169 -23.94 6.79 -3.59
N GLU A 170 -24.34 5.93 -2.64
CA GLU A 170 -25.02 6.33 -1.40
C GLU A 170 -24.07 6.74 -0.25
N THR A 171 -22.78 6.60 -0.41
CA THR A 171 -21.81 6.98 0.63
C THR A 171 -20.95 8.17 0.16
N ARG A 172 -20.94 9.26 0.92
CA ARG A 172 -19.78 10.14 0.97
C ARG A 172 -18.59 9.22 1.20
N HIS A 173 -17.69 9.11 0.21
CA HIS A 173 -16.55 8.22 0.35
C HIS A 173 -15.75 8.64 1.57
N SER A 174 -15.72 7.76 2.58
CA SER A 174 -14.83 7.98 3.71
C SER A 174 -13.40 7.97 3.19
N LEU A 175 -12.64 9.01 3.49
CA LEU A 175 -11.21 9.07 3.16
C LEU A 175 -10.38 8.24 4.15
N ILE A 176 -11.03 7.72 5.19
CA ILE A 176 -10.38 6.91 6.23
C ILE A 176 -10.59 5.44 5.92
N VAL A 177 -9.49 4.70 5.79
CA VAL A 177 -9.45 3.30 5.44
C VAL A 177 -8.74 2.47 6.50
N LYS A 178 -9.23 1.27 6.78
CA LYS A 178 -8.61 0.38 7.78
C LYS A 178 -7.37 -0.31 7.18
N LEU A 179 -6.24 -0.20 7.86
CA LEU A 179 -5.00 -0.89 7.52
C LEU A 179 -4.77 -2.14 8.36
N ASN A 180 -5.59 -2.36 9.40
CA ASN A 180 -5.67 -3.60 10.16
C ASN A 180 -7.09 -3.83 10.69
N SER A 181 -7.33 -4.99 11.30
CA SER A 181 -8.64 -5.39 11.84
C SER A 181 -8.88 -4.98 13.30
N GLN A 182 -7.89 -4.38 13.97
CA GLN A 182 -8.03 -3.97 15.37
C GLN A 182 -9.06 -2.85 15.50
N THR A 183 -9.88 -2.93 16.56
CA THR A 183 -10.93 -1.95 16.85
C THR A 183 -10.80 -1.31 18.24
N GLN A 184 -9.88 -1.81 19.07
CA GLN A 184 -9.68 -1.34 20.44
C GLN A 184 -8.44 -0.46 20.55
N GLY A 185 -8.50 0.54 21.41
CA GLY A 185 -7.41 1.49 21.65
C GLY A 185 -7.50 2.76 20.81
N THR A 186 -6.63 3.73 21.13
CA THR A 186 -6.52 5.00 20.38
C THR A 186 -6.02 4.72 18.96
N PRO A 187 -6.75 5.11 17.91
CA PRO A 187 -6.32 4.87 16.54
C PRO A 187 -5.10 5.70 16.16
N LEU A 188 -4.25 5.10 15.30
CA LEU A 188 -3.18 5.78 14.60
C LEU A 188 -3.64 6.11 13.18
N PHE A 189 -3.60 7.39 12.80
CA PHE A 189 -3.91 7.86 11.46
C PHE A 189 -2.64 8.07 10.65
N LEU A 190 -2.56 7.44 9.48
CA LEU A 190 -1.42 7.51 8.57
C LEU A 190 -1.82 8.27 7.31
N PHE A 191 -1.23 9.44 7.08
CA PHE A 191 -1.53 10.29 5.94
C PHE A 191 -0.75 9.83 4.71
N HIS A 192 -1.42 9.84 3.56
CA HIS A 192 -0.84 9.49 2.28
C HIS A 192 0.37 10.36 1.91
N PRO A 193 1.40 9.81 1.26
CA PRO A 193 2.44 10.58 0.60
C PRO A 193 1.91 11.28 -0.66
N SER A 194 2.78 11.84 -1.47
CA SER A 194 2.41 12.68 -2.64
C SER A 194 1.50 12.01 -3.65
N PHE A 195 1.54 10.68 -3.78
CA PHE A 195 0.69 9.94 -4.72
C PHE A 195 -0.74 9.62 -4.21
N GLY A 196 -1.14 10.13 -3.05
CA GLY A 196 -2.53 10.08 -2.58
C GLY A 196 -3.00 8.79 -1.93
N SER A 197 -2.27 7.67 -2.05
CA SER A 197 -2.66 6.37 -1.51
C SER A 197 -1.86 5.98 -0.26
N VAL A 198 -2.36 5.00 0.51
CA VAL A 198 -1.76 4.56 1.80
C VAL A 198 -1.28 3.10 1.78
N HIS A 199 -1.18 2.51 0.60
CA HIS A 199 -0.75 1.10 0.46
C HIS A 199 0.67 0.85 1.00
N CYS A 200 1.53 1.86 0.97
CA CYS A 200 2.87 1.83 1.53
C CYS A 200 2.89 1.51 3.03
N TYR A 201 1.81 1.74 3.78
CA TYR A 201 1.76 1.51 5.23
C TYR A 201 1.30 0.10 5.64
N LYS A 202 1.19 -0.84 4.71
CA LYS A 202 0.76 -2.21 5.00
C LYS A 202 1.60 -2.88 6.09
N ALA A 203 2.91 -2.74 6.05
CA ALA A 203 3.83 -3.29 7.04
C ALA A 203 3.57 -2.72 8.45
N ILE A 204 3.30 -1.42 8.57
CA ILE A 204 2.94 -0.76 9.84
C ILE A 204 1.59 -1.28 10.35
N GLY A 205 0.59 -1.39 9.47
CA GLY A 205 -0.72 -1.94 9.83
C GLY A 205 -0.61 -3.35 10.43
N LEU A 206 0.23 -4.20 9.84
CA LEU A 206 0.49 -5.55 10.32
C LEU A 206 1.26 -5.57 11.65
N ALA A 207 2.27 -4.71 11.81
CA ALA A 207 3.08 -4.65 13.03
C ALA A 207 2.26 -4.21 14.26
N LEU A 208 1.25 -3.36 14.07
CA LEU A 208 0.40 -2.81 15.13
C LEU A 208 -0.96 -3.53 15.30
N ARG A 209 -1.21 -4.60 14.54
CA ARG A 209 -2.54 -5.25 14.46
C ARG A 209 -3.11 -5.74 15.79
N GLU A 210 -2.27 -6.11 16.76
CA GLU A 210 -2.69 -6.57 18.09
C GLU A 210 -2.74 -5.45 19.13
N GLN A 211 -2.32 -4.25 18.76
CA GLN A 211 -2.09 -3.16 19.70
C GLN A 211 -3.13 -2.05 19.55
N ARG A 212 -3.42 -1.62 18.33
CA ARG A 212 -4.33 -0.50 18.07
C ARG A 212 -4.88 -0.50 16.64
N PRO A 213 -6.00 0.19 16.40
CA PRO A 213 -6.46 0.48 15.05
C PRO A 213 -5.42 1.32 14.28
N VAL A 214 -5.10 0.91 13.06
CA VAL A 214 -4.29 1.70 12.12
C VAL A 214 -5.19 2.07 10.96
N LEU A 215 -5.35 3.36 10.75
CA LEU A 215 -6.25 3.96 9.78
C LEU A 215 -5.44 4.80 8.80
N GLY A 216 -5.61 4.56 7.51
CA GLY A 216 -5.00 5.37 6.47
C GLY A 216 -5.92 6.50 6.05
N VAL A 217 -5.38 7.67 5.76
CA VAL A 217 -6.11 8.83 5.20
C VAL A 217 -5.67 8.98 3.75
N ILE A 218 -6.59 8.74 2.81
CA ILE A 218 -6.34 8.77 1.35
C ILE A 218 -6.79 10.10 0.75
N SER A 219 -6.23 10.45 -0.41
CA SER A 219 -6.65 11.64 -1.13
C SER A 219 -8.05 11.48 -1.73
N ARG A 220 -8.88 12.52 -1.62
CA ARG A 220 -10.21 12.58 -2.25
C ARG A 220 -10.14 12.42 -3.76
N ALA A 221 -9.11 12.97 -4.39
CA ALA A 221 -8.91 12.86 -5.83
C ALA A 221 -8.81 11.41 -6.34
N LEU A 222 -8.44 10.46 -5.50
CA LEU A 222 -8.38 9.03 -5.86
C LEU A 222 -9.73 8.29 -5.71
N VAL A 223 -10.71 8.88 -5.06
CA VAL A 223 -12.00 8.21 -4.76
C VAL A 223 -13.21 8.91 -5.37
N GLU A 224 -13.11 10.18 -5.71
CA GLU A 224 -14.18 10.95 -6.35
C GLU A 224 -13.77 11.31 -7.78
N GLU A 225 -14.38 10.65 -8.76
CA GLU A 225 -14.14 10.90 -10.18
C GLU A 225 -14.50 12.36 -10.55
N GLY A 226 -13.57 13.06 -11.22
CA GLY A 226 -13.79 14.44 -11.65
C GLY A 226 -13.66 15.49 -10.53
N SER A 227 -13.19 15.11 -9.33
CA SER A 227 -12.82 16.09 -8.32
C SER A 227 -11.55 16.83 -8.77
N ASP A 228 -11.57 18.16 -8.66
CA ASP A 228 -10.35 18.96 -8.81
C ASP A 228 -9.30 18.51 -7.78
N VAL A 229 -8.02 18.56 -8.15
CA VAL A 229 -6.96 18.35 -7.19
C VAL A 229 -7.07 19.42 -6.10
N PRO A 230 -7.30 19.04 -4.83
CA PRO A 230 -7.56 20.03 -3.78
C PRO A 230 -6.30 20.86 -3.52
N ASN A 231 -6.48 22.14 -3.21
CA ASN A 231 -5.38 22.93 -2.67
C ASN A 231 -5.01 22.43 -1.25
N TRP A 232 -3.82 22.80 -0.79
CA TRP A 232 -3.27 22.34 0.49
C TRP A 232 -4.23 22.58 1.68
N GLN A 233 -4.75 23.79 1.81
CA GLN A 233 -5.61 24.14 2.94
C GLN A 233 -6.95 23.39 2.92
N SER A 234 -7.59 23.30 1.75
CA SER A 234 -8.86 22.55 1.64
C SER A 234 -8.69 21.07 1.93
N MET A 235 -7.52 20.51 1.62
CA MET A 235 -7.19 19.11 1.93
C MET A 235 -6.98 18.93 3.45
N VAL A 236 -6.27 19.84 4.11
CA VAL A 236 -6.09 19.82 5.58
C VAL A 236 -7.43 19.96 6.29
N ASP A 237 -8.29 20.88 5.82
CA ASP A 237 -9.62 21.09 6.39
C ASP A 237 -10.51 19.84 6.23
N ASP A 238 -10.50 19.22 5.08
CA ASP A 238 -11.25 17.99 4.80
C ASP A 238 -10.78 16.83 5.67
N TYR A 239 -9.47 16.59 5.74
CA TYR A 239 -8.92 15.51 6.58
C TYR A 239 -9.20 15.75 8.06
N THR A 240 -9.09 16.99 8.52
CA THR A 240 -9.43 17.36 9.91
C THR A 240 -10.91 17.05 10.20
N ALA A 241 -11.81 17.41 9.29
CA ALA A 241 -13.23 17.12 9.43
C ALA A 241 -13.51 15.62 9.47
N GLN A 242 -12.85 14.83 8.58
CA GLN A 242 -12.98 13.38 8.56
C GLN A 242 -12.49 12.71 9.86
N LEU A 243 -11.39 13.21 10.44
CA LEU A 243 -10.88 12.70 11.72
C LEU A 243 -11.82 13.05 12.88
N LEU A 244 -12.35 14.27 12.91
CA LEU A 244 -13.32 14.71 13.93
C LEU A 244 -14.63 13.92 13.85
N ASP A 245 -15.07 13.56 12.65
CA ASP A 245 -16.26 12.72 12.45
C ASP A 245 -16.00 11.26 12.93
N ALA A 246 -14.83 10.70 12.59
CA ALA A 246 -14.46 9.34 12.98
C ALA A 246 -14.17 9.17 14.48
N VAL A 247 -13.55 10.16 15.12
CA VAL A 247 -13.14 10.13 16.55
C VAL A 247 -13.40 11.51 17.17
N PRO A 248 -14.64 11.86 17.49
CA PRO A 248 -15.02 13.23 17.89
C PRO A 248 -14.25 13.80 19.08
N GLU A 249 -13.92 12.97 20.08
CA GLU A 249 -13.28 13.40 21.30
C GLU A 249 -11.75 13.25 21.30
N GLY A 250 -11.20 12.43 20.39
CA GLY A 250 -9.79 12.06 20.43
C GLY A 250 -9.47 11.09 21.59
N PRO A 251 -8.22 11.01 22.08
CA PRO A 251 -7.04 11.68 21.54
C PRO A 251 -6.60 11.12 20.17
N TYR A 252 -5.73 11.86 19.48
CA TYR A 252 -5.25 11.51 18.14
C TYR A 252 -3.77 11.16 18.15
N ARG A 253 -3.41 10.17 17.36
CA ARG A 253 -2.03 9.83 17.00
C ARG A 253 -1.92 9.90 15.49
N LEU A 254 -1.02 10.70 15.00
CA LEU A 254 -0.90 11.03 13.58
C LEU A 254 0.50 10.65 13.09
N ALA A 255 0.61 10.18 11.88
CA ALA A 255 1.92 10.01 11.26
C ALA A 255 1.84 10.07 9.73
N GLY A 256 2.97 10.27 9.08
CA GLY A 256 3.06 10.21 7.63
C GLY A 256 4.49 10.18 7.13
N TRP A 257 4.65 9.54 5.98
CA TRP A 257 5.89 9.47 5.24
C TRP A 257 5.94 10.55 4.16
N SER A 258 7.10 11.16 3.94
CA SER A 258 7.29 12.16 2.90
C SER A 258 6.28 13.31 3.07
N LEU A 259 5.50 13.66 2.05
CA LEU A 259 4.41 14.65 2.11
C LEU A 259 3.43 14.36 3.25
N GLY A 260 3.14 13.09 3.52
CA GLY A 260 2.25 12.67 4.60
C GLY A 260 2.68 13.16 5.97
N GLY A 261 3.99 13.34 6.21
CA GLY A 261 4.50 13.97 7.44
C GLY A 261 4.05 15.42 7.57
N ASN A 262 4.11 16.18 6.48
CA ASN A 262 3.63 17.57 6.46
C ASN A 262 2.11 17.64 6.68
N LEU A 263 1.34 16.73 6.08
CA LEU A 263 -0.11 16.63 6.32
C LEU A 263 -0.41 16.31 7.78
N ALA A 264 0.31 15.37 8.38
CA ALA A 264 0.15 15.02 9.79
C ALA A 264 0.37 16.23 10.72
N MET A 265 1.37 17.06 10.41
CA MET A 265 1.66 18.29 11.16
C MET A 265 0.55 19.33 11.05
N GLU A 266 0.07 19.62 9.84
CA GLU A 266 -0.97 20.60 9.59
C GLU A 266 -2.32 20.18 10.21
N VAL A 267 -2.67 18.88 10.07
CA VAL A 267 -3.88 18.34 10.71
C VAL A 267 -3.74 18.33 12.23
N ALA A 268 -2.54 18.04 12.79
CA ALA A 268 -2.29 18.18 14.23
C ALA A 268 -2.56 19.60 14.71
N TYR A 269 -2.04 20.59 14.00
CA TYR A 269 -2.31 21.99 14.32
C TYR A 269 -3.81 22.30 14.29
N ALA A 270 -4.51 21.89 13.24
CA ALA A 270 -5.95 22.14 13.09
C ALA A 270 -6.77 21.47 14.21
N LEU A 271 -6.43 20.24 14.60
CA LEU A 271 -7.07 19.52 15.70
C LEU A 271 -6.82 20.23 17.05
N GLU A 272 -5.59 20.69 17.30
CA GLU A 272 -5.25 21.46 18.51
C GLU A 272 -6.02 22.79 18.57
N GLN A 273 -6.16 23.50 17.43
CA GLN A 273 -7.00 24.72 17.36
C GLN A 273 -8.49 24.42 17.62
N ALA A 274 -8.95 23.21 17.27
CA ALA A 274 -10.29 22.73 17.60
C ALA A 274 -10.42 22.23 19.07
N GLY A 275 -9.39 22.43 19.89
CA GLY A 275 -9.36 22.02 21.28
C GLY A 275 -9.20 20.52 21.51
N ARG A 276 -8.68 19.79 20.53
CA ARG A 276 -8.45 18.36 20.61
C ARG A 276 -7.02 18.04 21.02
N VAL A 277 -6.84 16.89 21.66
CA VAL A 277 -5.52 16.42 22.12
C VAL A 277 -4.89 15.57 21.03
N VAL A 278 -3.70 15.98 20.58
CA VAL A 278 -2.82 15.17 19.73
C VAL A 278 -1.71 14.60 20.61
N GLU A 279 -1.64 13.29 20.77
CA GLU A 279 -0.67 12.64 21.66
C GLU A 279 0.73 12.59 21.06
N VAL A 280 0.83 12.40 19.75
CA VAL A 280 2.11 12.29 19.04
C VAL A 280 1.94 12.50 17.55
N VAL A 281 2.97 13.07 16.92
CA VAL A 281 3.11 13.12 15.47
C VAL A 281 4.34 12.33 15.04
N GLY A 282 4.16 11.34 14.16
CA GLY A 282 5.22 10.56 13.53
C GLY A 282 5.64 11.20 12.20
N TRP A 283 6.90 11.63 12.13
CA TRP A 283 7.51 12.27 10.97
C TRP A 283 8.48 11.30 10.29
N ILE A 284 8.09 10.76 9.13
CA ILE A 284 8.86 9.69 8.49
C ILE A 284 9.52 10.24 7.23
N ASP A 285 10.81 10.49 7.31
CA ASP A 285 11.69 10.97 6.23
C ASP A 285 11.06 12.11 5.39
N ALA A 286 10.42 13.05 6.07
CA ALA A 286 9.76 14.20 5.47
C ALA A 286 10.65 15.44 5.56
N SER A 287 10.40 16.43 4.70
CA SER A 287 11.11 17.71 4.70
C SER A 287 10.13 18.85 4.94
N PRO A 288 10.47 19.84 5.77
CA PRO A 288 9.62 21.01 5.97
C PRO A 288 9.38 21.78 4.67
N PRO A 289 8.22 22.44 4.51
CA PRO A 289 7.88 23.19 3.30
C PRO A 289 8.94 24.19 2.85
N TYR A 290 9.48 24.98 3.79
CA TYR A 290 10.54 25.97 3.49
C TYR A 290 11.86 25.34 2.99
N TRP A 291 12.15 24.09 3.36
CA TRP A 291 13.28 23.30 2.84
C TRP A 291 13.01 22.80 1.43
N LEU A 292 11.76 22.52 1.13
CA LEU A 292 11.32 22.08 -0.20
C LEU A 292 11.31 23.24 -1.19
N LYS A 293 11.16 24.49 -0.74
CA LYS A 293 11.18 25.67 -1.62
C LYS A 293 12.46 25.73 -2.46
N ASP A 294 13.62 25.66 -1.83
CA ASP A 294 14.90 25.64 -2.55
C ASP A 294 15.07 24.39 -3.43
N TYR A 295 14.48 23.27 -3.03
CA TYR A 295 14.48 22.03 -3.83
C TYR A 295 13.62 22.17 -5.08
N TRP A 296 12.41 22.70 -4.94
CA TRP A 296 11.51 22.91 -6.08
C TRP A 296 12.00 24.01 -7.01
N ASP A 297 12.72 24.99 -6.51
CA ASP A 297 13.31 26.05 -7.32
C ASP A 297 14.61 25.62 -8.04
N THR A 298 15.31 24.60 -7.54
CA THR A 298 16.54 24.05 -8.11
C THR A 298 16.39 22.70 -8.81
N ALA A 299 15.50 21.83 -8.33
CA ALA A 299 15.10 20.64 -9.03
C ALA A 299 14.09 21.07 -10.08
N VAL A 300 14.63 21.30 -11.24
CA VAL A 300 13.98 21.56 -12.50
C VAL A 300 12.62 20.83 -12.62
N MET A 301 11.60 21.39 -11.93
CA MET A 301 10.26 21.33 -12.45
C MET A 301 10.20 22.41 -13.54
N THR A 302 11.26 22.49 -14.33
CA THR A 302 11.26 23.24 -15.55
C THR A 302 10.38 22.48 -16.51
N ASP A 303 9.26 23.08 -16.75
CA ASP A 303 8.56 22.98 -17.99
C ASP A 303 8.21 21.54 -18.42
N ASP A 304 6.95 21.30 -18.64
CA ASP A 304 6.27 20.28 -19.48
C ASP A 304 7.01 18.99 -19.92
N SER A 305 8.18 18.68 -19.38
CA SER A 305 8.94 17.50 -19.75
C SER A 305 8.35 16.24 -19.10
N GLU A 306 8.07 15.23 -19.92
CA GLU A 306 7.60 13.90 -19.48
C GLU A 306 8.67 13.06 -18.75
N ALA A 307 9.94 13.54 -18.66
CA ALA A 307 11.05 12.79 -18.05
C ALA A 307 10.78 12.34 -16.62
N PRO A 308 10.30 13.19 -15.70
CA PRO A 308 9.96 12.74 -14.36
C PRO A 308 8.84 11.69 -14.36
N VAL A 309 7.92 11.79 -15.30
CA VAL A 309 6.79 10.87 -15.44
C VAL A 309 7.26 9.51 -15.94
N ASN A 310 8.07 9.49 -16.99
CA ASN A 310 8.57 8.25 -17.56
C ASN A 310 9.52 7.53 -16.59
N GLN A 311 10.35 8.25 -15.86
CA GLN A 311 11.20 7.66 -14.84
C GLN A 311 10.38 6.99 -13.74
N ARG A 312 9.34 7.63 -13.25
CA ARG A 312 8.41 7.05 -12.25
C ARG A 312 7.64 5.84 -12.78
N ARG A 313 7.24 5.86 -14.05
CA ARG A 313 6.64 4.69 -14.72
C ARG A 313 7.58 3.49 -14.70
N VAL A 314 8.86 3.72 -15.00
CA VAL A 314 9.89 2.69 -15.00
C VAL A 314 10.13 2.15 -13.58
N GLU A 315 10.22 3.01 -12.58
CA GLU A 315 10.37 2.64 -11.17
C GLU A 315 9.20 1.80 -10.69
N LEU A 316 7.96 2.18 -11.02
CA LEU A 316 6.77 1.38 -10.70
C LEU A 316 6.83 -0.01 -11.35
N LEU A 317 7.25 -0.07 -12.62
CA LEU A 317 7.43 -1.37 -13.32
C LEU A 317 8.51 -2.22 -12.67
N GLN A 318 9.61 -1.63 -12.21
CA GLN A 318 10.67 -2.35 -11.51
C GLN A 318 10.19 -2.97 -10.19
N VAL A 319 9.29 -2.29 -9.49
CA VAL A 319 8.64 -2.82 -8.28
C VAL A 319 7.68 -3.96 -8.64
N MET A 320 6.83 -3.75 -9.64
CA MET A 320 5.82 -4.75 -10.03
C MET A 320 6.41 -6.01 -10.68
N PHE A 321 7.50 -5.84 -11.41
CA PHE A 321 8.22 -6.91 -12.10
C PHE A 321 9.62 -7.10 -11.49
N ALA A 322 9.70 -7.29 -10.18
CA ALA A 322 10.96 -7.29 -9.42
C ALA A 322 12.03 -8.24 -9.99
N GLN A 323 11.64 -9.41 -10.49
CA GLN A 323 12.56 -10.36 -11.13
C GLN A 323 13.17 -9.84 -12.45
N SER A 324 12.49 -8.89 -13.11
CA SER A 324 12.93 -8.26 -14.36
C SER A 324 13.46 -6.84 -14.14
N SER A 325 13.62 -6.39 -12.89
CA SER A 325 13.97 -5.01 -12.54
C SER A 325 15.23 -4.51 -13.25
N GLN A 326 16.30 -5.31 -13.33
CA GLN A 326 17.53 -4.94 -14.04
C GLN A 326 17.29 -4.86 -15.56
N LEU A 327 16.53 -5.80 -16.14
CA LEU A 327 16.21 -5.77 -17.56
C LEU A 327 15.37 -4.54 -17.94
N ILE A 328 14.44 -4.16 -17.07
CA ILE A 328 13.62 -2.94 -17.21
C ILE A 328 14.51 -1.70 -17.21
N GLN A 329 15.45 -1.60 -16.28
CA GLN A 329 16.40 -0.49 -16.20
C GLN A 329 17.29 -0.40 -17.44
N ASP A 330 17.84 -1.53 -17.87
CA ASP A 330 18.71 -1.59 -19.04
C ASP A 330 17.95 -1.20 -20.33
N ALA A 331 16.72 -1.64 -20.48
CA ALA A 331 15.87 -1.28 -21.62
C ALA A 331 15.49 0.21 -21.60
N TRP A 332 15.24 0.78 -20.43
CA TRP A 332 14.99 2.21 -20.30
C TRP A 332 16.20 3.04 -20.70
N LEU A 333 17.38 2.70 -20.22
CA LEU A 333 18.63 3.35 -20.62
C LEU A 333 18.91 3.24 -22.13
N GLN A 334 18.58 2.08 -22.73
CA GLN A 334 18.70 1.89 -24.18
C GLN A 334 17.70 2.79 -24.93
N SER A 335 16.46 2.94 -24.46
CA SER A 335 15.46 3.81 -25.10
C SER A 335 15.91 5.28 -25.09
N GLN A 336 16.54 5.72 -24.01
CA GLN A 336 17.14 7.06 -23.88
C GLN A 336 18.34 7.27 -24.83
N ALA A 337 19.06 6.20 -25.16
CA ALA A 337 20.20 6.28 -26.06
C ALA A 337 19.83 6.32 -27.56
N VAL A 338 18.61 5.87 -27.92
CA VAL A 338 18.20 5.73 -29.33
C VAL A 338 17.10 6.73 -29.75
N ALA A 339 16.53 7.49 -28.82
CA ALA A 339 15.51 8.48 -29.09
C ALA A 339 15.88 9.83 -28.48
N ASP A 340 15.61 10.90 -29.23
CA ASP A 340 16.01 12.27 -28.86
C ASP A 340 15.01 12.95 -27.92
N ASP A 341 13.75 12.54 -27.93
CA ASP A 341 12.71 13.07 -27.08
C ASP A 341 12.04 11.97 -26.21
N GLU A 342 11.47 12.37 -25.11
CA GLU A 342 10.91 11.51 -24.08
C GLU A 342 9.68 10.73 -24.51
N VAL A 343 8.87 11.28 -25.40
CA VAL A 343 7.69 10.58 -25.96
C VAL A 343 8.18 9.40 -26.79
N GLN A 344 9.19 9.62 -27.62
CA GLN A 344 9.81 8.57 -28.42
C GLN A 344 10.54 7.57 -27.53
N GLN A 345 11.29 8.03 -26.51
CA GLN A 345 11.94 7.15 -25.52
C GLN A 345 10.92 6.23 -24.85
N TRP A 346 9.79 6.78 -24.40
CA TRP A 346 8.71 5.99 -23.82
C TRP A 346 8.08 5.00 -24.81
N GLN A 347 7.89 5.40 -26.07
CA GLN A 347 7.37 4.51 -27.11
C GLN A 347 8.30 3.33 -27.38
N VAL A 348 9.61 3.58 -27.50
CA VAL A 348 10.63 2.55 -27.70
C VAL A 348 10.64 1.58 -26.51
N PHE A 349 10.68 2.11 -25.30
CA PHE A 349 10.66 1.31 -24.08
C PHE A 349 9.35 0.51 -23.94
N SER A 350 8.20 1.15 -24.16
CA SER A 350 6.89 0.50 -24.05
C SER A 350 6.74 -0.64 -25.04
N THR A 351 7.23 -0.48 -26.28
CA THR A 351 7.24 -1.56 -27.28
C THR A 351 8.12 -2.74 -26.83
N TRP A 352 9.27 -2.48 -26.23
CA TRP A 352 10.10 -3.51 -25.63
C TRP A 352 9.36 -4.21 -24.48
N ALA A 353 8.77 -3.45 -23.57
CA ALA A 353 8.08 -3.97 -22.41
C ALA A 353 6.86 -4.83 -22.77
N GLU A 354 6.10 -4.45 -23.80
CA GLU A 354 4.99 -5.26 -24.36
C GLU A 354 5.49 -6.64 -24.81
N ASN A 355 6.63 -6.70 -25.49
CA ASN A 355 7.20 -7.96 -25.97
C ASN A 355 7.86 -8.78 -24.86
N ALA A 356 8.53 -8.15 -23.90
CA ALA A 356 9.30 -8.82 -22.86
C ALA A 356 8.45 -9.24 -21.64
N LEU A 357 7.45 -8.43 -21.26
CA LEU A 357 6.62 -8.61 -20.07
C LEU A 357 5.19 -9.09 -20.37
N GLY A 358 4.79 -9.09 -21.65
CA GLY A 358 3.55 -9.70 -22.16
C GLY A 358 2.26 -9.04 -21.69
N GLU A 359 1.17 -9.84 -21.63
CA GLU A 359 -0.18 -9.35 -21.29
C GLU A 359 -0.25 -8.62 -19.95
N THR A 360 0.53 -9.06 -18.98
CA THR A 360 0.59 -8.42 -17.65
C THR A 360 1.06 -6.97 -17.73
N TYR A 361 2.03 -6.68 -18.59
CA TYR A 361 2.46 -5.30 -18.83
C TYR A 361 1.35 -4.46 -19.47
N LEU A 362 0.60 -5.00 -20.43
CA LEU A 362 -0.50 -4.29 -21.08
C LEU A 362 -1.60 -3.91 -20.08
N GLU A 363 -1.92 -4.79 -19.14
CA GLU A 363 -2.86 -4.52 -18.07
C GLU A 363 -2.36 -3.41 -17.12
N VAL A 364 -1.09 -3.50 -16.72
CA VAL A 364 -0.42 -2.49 -15.87
C VAL A 364 -0.34 -1.14 -16.60
N LYS A 365 0.06 -1.15 -17.89
CA LYS A 365 0.14 0.05 -18.73
C LYS A 365 -1.18 0.79 -18.76
N ALA A 366 -2.27 0.09 -19.09
CA ALA A 366 -3.60 0.69 -19.20
C ALA A 366 -4.15 1.23 -17.89
N SER A 367 -3.81 0.62 -16.76
CA SER A 367 -4.42 0.96 -15.45
C SER A 367 -3.57 1.86 -14.58
N LEU A 368 -2.25 1.69 -14.60
CA LEU A 368 -1.35 2.36 -13.65
C LEU A 368 -0.32 3.29 -14.29
N LEU A 369 -0.03 3.12 -15.59
CA LEU A 369 0.96 3.95 -16.27
C LEU A 369 0.34 5.02 -17.15
N GLU A 370 -0.81 4.75 -17.76
CA GLU A 370 -1.48 5.62 -18.74
C GLU A 370 -2.97 5.79 -18.41
N GLY A 371 -3.47 5.21 -17.32
CA GLY A 371 -4.86 5.31 -16.88
C GLY A 371 -5.13 6.57 -16.07
N ASP A 372 -6.42 6.90 -15.89
CA ASP A 372 -6.88 8.09 -15.16
C ASP A 372 -6.32 8.20 -13.75
N GLU A 373 -6.15 7.09 -13.02
CA GLU A 373 -5.58 7.10 -11.67
C GLU A 373 -4.11 7.48 -11.64
N ALA A 374 -3.33 7.03 -12.62
CA ALA A 374 -1.93 7.43 -12.75
C ALA A 374 -1.83 8.94 -13.00
N GLN A 375 -2.65 9.44 -13.91
CA GLN A 375 -2.70 10.87 -14.22
C GLN A 375 -3.11 11.68 -12.98
N ILE A 376 -4.18 11.26 -12.28
CA ILE A 376 -4.63 11.91 -11.03
C ILE A 376 -3.51 11.91 -9.99
N SER A 377 -2.82 10.79 -9.81
CA SER A 377 -1.70 10.67 -8.84
C SER A 377 -0.55 11.63 -9.19
N TRP A 378 -0.22 11.79 -10.46
CA TRP A 378 0.83 12.73 -10.91
C TRP A 378 0.41 14.19 -10.82
N GLU A 379 -0.83 14.50 -11.18
CA GLU A 379 -1.40 15.85 -11.03
C GLU A 379 -1.44 16.24 -9.56
N LEU A 380 -1.80 15.29 -8.69
CA LEU A 380 -1.80 15.47 -7.24
C LEU A 380 -0.39 15.77 -6.72
N ASP A 381 0.62 14.98 -7.08
CA ASP A 381 2.02 15.19 -6.68
C ASP A 381 2.52 16.58 -7.09
N ARG A 382 2.23 16.99 -8.33
CA ARG A 382 2.60 18.32 -8.85
C ARG A 382 1.91 19.44 -8.09
N ALA A 383 0.59 19.35 -7.93
CA ALA A 383 -0.19 20.39 -7.28
C ALA A 383 0.16 20.53 -5.79
N LEU A 384 0.39 19.41 -5.12
CA LEU A 384 0.79 19.40 -3.71
C LEU A 384 2.21 19.94 -3.52
N GLY A 385 3.13 19.58 -4.41
CA GLY A 385 4.47 20.16 -4.42
C GLY A 385 4.44 21.69 -4.60
N GLN A 386 3.61 22.21 -5.49
CA GLN A 386 3.44 23.65 -5.68
C GLN A 386 2.77 24.30 -4.46
N SER A 387 1.74 23.70 -3.90
CA SER A 387 1.02 24.24 -2.74
C SER A 387 1.90 24.27 -1.48
N LEU A 388 2.83 23.34 -1.34
CA LEU A 388 3.78 23.32 -0.23
C LEU A 388 4.80 24.46 -0.26
N LYS A 389 5.09 25.06 -1.41
CA LYS A 389 6.03 26.20 -1.50
C LYS A 389 5.61 27.39 -0.65
N ASP A 390 4.31 27.59 -0.51
CA ASP A 390 3.69 28.71 0.21
C ASP A 390 3.19 28.31 1.60
N ALA A 391 3.38 27.06 2.01
CA ALA A 391 2.98 26.59 3.32
C ALA A 391 4.04 26.93 4.38
N ASP A 392 3.59 27.53 5.48
CA ASP A 392 4.41 27.76 6.66
C ASP A 392 4.08 26.71 7.74
N PHE A 393 5.11 26.15 8.36
CA PHE A 393 4.91 25.32 9.54
C PHE A 393 4.31 26.13 10.68
N LYS A 394 3.24 25.60 11.26
CA LYS A 394 2.56 26.15 12.42
C LYS A 394 2.99 25.40 13.69
N PRO A 395 3.16 26.08 14.81
CA PRO A 395 3.59 25.45 16.05
C PRO A 395 2.48 24.55 16.61
N ILE A 396 2.81 23.30 16.90
CA ILE A 396 1.95 22.31 17.58
C ILE A 396 2.43 22.05 19.00
N GLN A 397 1.54 21.57 19.88
CA GLN A 397 1.87 21.17 21.24
C GLN A 397 2.31 19.71 21.32
N ALA A 398 1.82 18.86 20.42
CA ALA A 398 2.16 17.44 20.36
C ALA A 398 3.67 17.23 20.24
N PRO A 399 4.21 16.18 20.88
CA PRO A 399 5.57 15.71 20.65
C PRO A 399 5.72 15.10 19.25
N ILE A 400 6.92 15.18 18.68
CA ILE A 400 7.23 14.67 17.36
C ILE A 400 8.27 13.56 17.47
N ASN A 401 8.00 12.43 16.85
CA ASN A 401 8.96 11.34 16.67
C ASN A 401 9.40 11.29 15.21
N CYS A 402 10.70 11.32 14.97
CA CYS A 402 11.28 11.39 13.65
C CYS A 402 12.01 10.10 13.27
N TRP A 403 11.81 9.64 12.04
CA TRP A 403 12.59 8.57 11.41
C TRP A 403 13.16 9.07 10.09
N TRP A 404 14.47 8.91 9.92
CA TRP A 404 15.22 9.44 8.79
C TRP A 404 15.88 8.33 8.00
N ALA A 405 15.73 8.31 6.70
CA ALA A 405 16.50 7.43 5.82
C ALA A 405 17.93 7.99 5.64
N ALA A 406 18.94 7.21 5.99
CA ALA A 406 20.34 7.68 6.01
C ALA A 406 20.84 8.18 4.64
N ALA A 407 20.36 7.55 3.56
CA ALA A 407 20.74 7.91 2.19
C ALA A 407 19.84 9.00 1.57
N SER A 408 18.74 9.40 2.23
CA SER A 408 17.90 10.49 1.74
C SER A 408 18.52 11.87 2.01
N ARG A 409 18.07 12.87 1.25
CA ARG A 409 18.45 14.27 1.49
C ARG A 409 18.00 14.74 2.88
N ALA A 410 16.78 14.39 3.28
CA ALA A 410 16.25 14.73 4.61
C ALA A 410 17.10 14.11 5.72
N GLY A 411 17.44 12.82 5.61
CA GLY A 411 18.29 12.14 6.58
C GLY A 411 19.71 12.70 6.67
N GLN A 412 20.31 13.09 5.55
CA GLN A 412 21.62 13.75 5.53
C GLN A 412 21.64 15.11 6.22
N HIS A 413 20.51 15.84 6.20
CA HIS A 413 20.39 17.18 6.78
C HIS A 413 19.51 17.19 8.06
N ARG A 414 19.20 16.04 8.63
CA ARG A 414 18.25 15.91 9.76
C ARG A 414 18.50 16.86 10.92
N GLN A 415 19.78 17.06 11.31
CA GLN A 415 20.11 17.94 12.44
C GLN A 415 19.72 19.40 12.18
N LEU A 416 19.88 19.88 10.95
CA LEU A 416 19.45 21.21 10.54
C LEU A 416 17.93 21.33 10.51
N ILE A 417 17.25 20.30 10.02
CA ILE A 417 15.79 20.24 9.97
C ILE A 417 15.23 20.24 11.40
N GLU A 418 15.76 19.39 12.27
CA GLU A 418 15.34 19.30 13.67
C GLU A 418 15.54 20.59 14.44
N ALA A 419 16.69 21.26 14.25
CA ALA A 419 16.96 22.56 14.86
C ALA A 419 15.99 23.64 14.36
N SER A 420 15.68 23.63 13.08
CA SER A 420 14.72 24.54 12.46
C SER A 420 13.29 24.28 12.94
N MET A 421 12.88 23.01 13.08
CA MET A 421 11.58 22.66 13.66
C MET A 421 11.47 23.16 15.11
N ALA A 422 12.50 22.97 15.94
CA ALA A 422 12.53 23.47 17.30
C ALA A 422 12.42 25.00 17.35
N GLN A 423 13.00 25.73 16.41
CA GLN A 423 12.88 27.17 16.29
C GLN A 423 11.43 27.60 15.97
N VAL A 424 10.78 26.96 15.00
CA VAL A 424 9.37 27.23 14.65
C VAL A 424 8.44 26.94 15.82
N MET A 425 8.68 25.83 16.54
CA MET A 425 7.87 25.43 17.69
C MET A 425 8.15 26.30 18.93
N GLY A 426 9.22 27.08 18.96
CA GLY A 426 9.65 27.87 20.14
C GLY A 426 10.06 27.01 21.34
N ARG A 427 10.26 25.69 21.15
CA ARG A 427 10.63 24.71 22.17
C ARG A 427 11.27 23.46 21.54
N PRO A 428 12.01 22.64 22.31
CA PRO A 428 12.33 21.29 21.89
C PRO A 428 11.02 20.51 21.66
N CYS A 429 10.82 19.99 20.46
CA CYS A 429 9.57 19.31 20.08
C CYS A 429 9.78 17.84 19.68
N ILE A 430 11.03 17.44 19.43
CA ILE A 430 11.36 16.09 19.01
C ILE A 430 11.72 15.26 20.22
N GLU A 431 10.93 14.24 20.50
CA GLU A 431 11.18 13.30 21.59
C GLU A 431 12.08 12.15 21.16
N GLN A 432 11.94 11.70 19.91
CA GLN A 432 12.73 10.61 19.36
C GLN A 432 13.20 10.98 17.94
N SER A 433 14.46 10.71 17.66
CA SER A 433 15.05 10.84 16.31
C SER A 433 15.86 9.61 16.00
N VAL A 434 15.45 8.86 14.97
CA VAL A 434 16.04 7.58 14.58
C VAL A 434 16.55 7.66 13.16
N LEU A 435 17.81 7.27 12.95
CA LEU A 435 18.39 7.13 11.63
C LEU A 435 18.34 5.67 11.18
N ILE A 436 17.71 5.42 10.05
CA ILE A 436 17.53 4.09 9.46
C ILE A 436 18.47 3.97 8.25
N ASP A 437 19.21 2.89 8.16
CA ASP A 437 20.03 2.59 6.97
C ASP A 437 19.11 2.19 5.81
N SER A 438 18.66 3.18 5.07
CA SER A 438 17.71 3.06 3.97
C SER A 438 17.76 4.27 3.05
N THR A 439 17.07 4.18 1.91
CA THR A 439 16.74 5.31 1.02
C THR A 439 15.34 5.85 1.35
N HIS A 440 15.01 7.04 0.79
CA HIS A 440 13.68 7.64 0.96
C HIS A 440 12.55 6.66 0.62
N ASP A 441 12.62 6.01 -0.53
CA ASP A 441 11.54 5.16 -1.04
C ASP A 441 11.45 3.80 -0.35
N ARG A 442 12.51 3.37 0.34
CA ARG A 442 12.58 2.05 0.99
C ARG A 442 12.49 2.09 2.50
N ILE A 443 12.47 3.26 3.12
CA ILE A 443 12.38 3.36 4.58
C ILE A 443 11.11 2.73 5.10
N ILE A 444 9.99 2.89 4.39
CA ILE A 444 8.68 2.47 4.83
C ILE A 444 8.52 0.95 4.93
N ASP A 445 9.28 0.20 4.13
CA ASP A 445 9.31 -1.27 4.12
C ASP A 445 10.51 -1.84 4.90
N ASN A 446 11.36 -0.98 5.46
CA ASN A 446 12.54 -1.39 6.21
C ASN A 446 12.13 -2.00 7.56
N ALA A 447 12.53 -3.25 7.83
CA ALA A 447 12.14 -3.96 9.05
C ALA A 447 12.57 -3.25 10.33
N ALA A 448 13.77 -2.63 10.37
CA ALA A 448 14.24 -1.88 11.52
C ALA A 448 13.41 -0.62 11.75
N PHE A 449 12.98 0.07 10.68
CA PHE A 449 12.04 1.17 10.76
C PHE A 449 10.69 0.70 11.31
N VAL A 450 10.08 -0.32 10.71
CA VAL A 450 8.75 -0.82 11.09
C VAL A 450 8.73 -1.21 12.57
N GLN A 451 9.78 -1.90 13.05
CA GLN A 451 9.90 -2.27 14.46
C GLN A 451 10.03 -1.03 15.37
N SER A 452 10.94 -0.12 15.05
CA SER A 452 11.16 1.12 15.81
C SER A 452 9.91 1.99 15.85
N PHE A 453 9.21 2.11 14.71
CA PHE A 453 7.98 2.87 14.61
C PHE A 453 6.86 2.22 15.44
N ALA A 454 6.68 0.91 15.32
CA ALA A 454 5.68 0.19 16.10
C ALA A 454 5.93 0.34 17.62
N ASP A 455 7.19 0.27 18.06
CA ASP A 455 7.54 0.44 19.49
C ASP A 455 7.24 1.85 20.00
N ALA A 456 7.50 2.88 19.21
CA ALA A 456 7.23 4.27 19.58
C ALA A 456 5.74 4.64 19.51
N MET A 457 4.95 3.91 18.72
CA MET A 457 3.52 4.15 18.54
C MET A 457 2.62 3.19 19.36
N LYS A 458 3.19 2.40 20.27
CA LYS A 458 2.45 1.57 21.26
C LYS A 458 1.68 2.39 22.33
#